data_e20c159cfba2780d9ea681a0bbe4706e
#
_entry.id   e20c159cfba2780d9ea681a0bbe4706e
#
_cell.length_a   1.000
_cell.length_b   1.000
_cell.length_c   1.000
_cell.angle_alpha   90.00
_cell.angle_beta   90.00
_cell.angle_gamma   90.00
#
_symmetry.space_group_name_H-M   'P 1'
#
loop_
_entity.id
_entity.type
_entity.pdbx_description
1 polymer ?
#
loop_
_entity_poly.entity_id
_entity_poly.type
_entity_poly.pdbx_seq_one_letter_code
_entity_poly.pdbx_strand_id
1 'polypeptide(L)'
;MRLIGYDYVNVGNHDFNYGEEALLQHLDTIGAPCITTNWKYKNHSHSYVIREFDGTRIALFGLVTDYIPHWESKEHIKESAFEDVIQKASSIVHEIRTHENVDYVICMYHGGFEKSLETGEATEDLTGENVAYELLQQVKEIDVLLSGHQHRSLCGKLFNTVYTQTRDKGCEVGCVDIYPEENRITSRVIPCELEADFSLLASVQDEENACQSWLDQTLGTANVDLSIHDEADARLHKAQLITFLNHVVMEATNADIACNPLFLHATGFQHEITMRNLVSTYVYPNTIVVKKISGKVLKAYLEQDAEFFSVKEDGTICVSEKFEKPKPQHYNYDMLDGIEYTIKVSNPIGHRIISLTKDGEPIKDDDVFTIAMNNYRASGGGDYEMLKNAETVKEISAGMVDLLAEYIMKYKVIDFKSVDNIHVIL
;
A
#
# COMPACT_ATOMS: atom_id res chain seq x y z
N MET A 1 3.61 -19.53 10.82
CA MET A 1 2.73 -20.06 9.76
C MET A 1 2.79 -21.59 9.65
N ARG A 2 3.96 -22.21 9.53
CA ARG A 2 4.05 -23.69 9.44
C ARG A 2 3.38 -24.43 10.59
N LEU A 3 3.53 -23.96 11.84
CA LEU A 3 2.91 -24.56 13.02
C LEU A 3 1.39 -24.37 13.09
N ILE A 4 0.84 -23.37 12.38
CA ILE A 4 -0.61 -23.15 12.28
C ILE A 4 -1.25 -24.16 11.33
N GLY A 5 -0.49 -24.68 10.36
CA GLY A 5 -0.93 -25.73 9.45
C GLY A 5 -1.82 -25.22 8.33
N TYR A 6 -1.40 -24.17 7.63
CA TYR A 6 -2.07 -23.72 6.41
C TYR A 6 -2.03 -24.81 5.34
N ASP A 7 -3.16 -25.07 4.68
CA ASP A 7 -3.23 -26.03 3.57
C ASP A 7 -2.66 -25.46 2.27
N TYR A 8 -2.89 -24.16 2.02
CA TYR A 8 -2.45 -23.44 0.83
C TYR A 8 -2.07 -22.00 1.17
N VAL A 9 -1.23 -21.41 0.33
CA VAL A 9 -0.89 -20.00 0.37
C VAL A 9 -1.08 -19.36 -1.00
N ASN A 10 -1.43 -18.07 -0.99
CA ASN A 10 -1.46 -17.20 -2.15
C ASN A 10 -0.62 -15.96 -1.83
N VAL A 11 0.22 -15.53 -2.75
CA VAL A 11 1.06 -14.35 -2.54
C VAL A 11 0.29 -13.05 -2.71
N GLY A 12 0.74 -11.99 -2.02
CA GLY A 12 0.29 -10.62 -2.19
C GLY A 12 1.39 -9.74 -2.77
N ASN A 13 1.05 -8.49 -3.09
CA ASN A 13 2.02 -7.54 -3.64
C ASN A 13 3.18 -7.26 -2.70
N HIS A 14 2.93 -7.14 -1.40
CA HIS A 14 3.97 -6.88 -0.41
C HIS A 14 4.93 -8.04 -0.15
N ASP A 15 4.60 -9.25 -0.58
CA ASP A 15 5.52 -10.39 -0.48
C ASP A 15 6.77 -10.22 -1.36
N PHE A 16 6.71 -9.33 -2.35
CA PHE A 16 7.82 -9.02 -3.26
C PHE A 16 8.75 -7.92 -2.75
N ASN A 17 8.42 -7.20 -1.67
CA ASN A 17 9.16 -6.03 -1.21
C ASN A 17 10.62 -6.31 -0.83
N TYR A 18 10.95 -7.55 -0.47
CA TYR A 18 12.32 -7.97 -0.16
C TYR A 18 12.96 -8.82 -1.28
N GLY A 19 12.33 -8.84 -2.44
CA GLY A 19 12.78 -9.55 -3.62
C GLY A 19 12.38 -11.03 -3.67
N GLU A 20 12.55 -11.59 -4.85
CA GLU A 20 12.10 -12.96 -5.19
C GLU A 20 12.73 -14.05 -4.36
N GLU A 21 14.03 -13.91 -4.05
CA GLU A 21 14.76 -14.93 -3.26
C GLU A 21 14.22 -15.02 -1.83
N ALA A 22 13.93 -13.86 -1.21
CA ALA A 22 13.32 -13.81 0.11
C ALA A 22 11.91 -14.41 0.10
N LEU A 23 11.10 -14.07 -0.92
CA LEU A 23 9.77 -14.66 -1.10
C LEU A 23 9.81 -16.17 -1.24
N LEU A 24 10.69 -16.70 -2.09
CA LEU A 24 10.83 -18.16 -2.29
C LEU A 24 11.26 -18.88 -1.01
N GLN A 25 12.22 -18.31 -0.26
CA GLN A 25 12.64 -18.83 1.02
C GLN A 25 11.48 -18.83 2.04
N HIS A 26 10.66 -17.77 2.03
CA HIS A 26 9.48 -17.66 2.88
C HIS A 26 8.44 -18.77 2.54
N LEU A 27 8.12 -18.94 1.28
CA LEU A 27 7.18 -19.97 0.81
C LEU A 27 7.66 -21.39 1.16
N ASP A 28 8.95 -21.67 0.97
CA ASP A 28 9.57 -22.96 1.36
C ASP A 28 9.48 -23.19 2.87
N THR A 29 9.72 -22.14 3.67
CA THR A 29 9.64 -22.20 5.12
C THR A 29 8.22 -22.45 5.63
N ILE A 30 7.19 -21.88 4.99
CA ILE A 30 5.78 -22.13 5.34
C ILE A 30 5.47 -23.60 5.12
N GLY A 31 5.93 -24.19 4.03
CA GLY A 31 5.72 -25.59 3.68
C GLY A 31 4.32 -25.91 3.19
N ALA A 32 3.44 -24.92 3.01
CA ALA A 32 2.15 -25.06 2.33
C ALA A 32 2.34 -24.74 0.84
N PRO A 33 1.67 -25.50 -0.07
CA PRO A 33 1.76 -25.21 -1.51
C PRO A 33 1.26 -23.81 -1.85
N CYS A 34 2.06 -23.06 -2.59
CA CYS A 34 1.63 -21.81 -3.21
C CYS A 34 0.78 -22.13 -4.44
N ILE A 35 -0.38 -21.47 -4.58
CA ILE A 35 -1.31 -21.69 -5.68
C ILE A 35 -1.55 -20.45 -6.55
N THR A 36 -0.65 -19.48 -6.50
CA THR A 36 -0.75 -18.23 -7.28
C THR A 36 -0.41 -18.47 -8.74
N THR A 37 -1.42 -18.71 -9.56
CA THR A 37 -1.26 -19.23 -10.93
C THR A 37 -0.86 -18.20 -11.97
N ASN A 38 -1.12 -16.91 -11.75
CA ASN A 38 -0.74 -15.85 -12.69
C ASN A 38 0.65 -15.24 -12.41
N TRP A 39 1.35 -15.71 -11.38
CA TRP A 39 2.75 -15.38 -11.14
C TRP A 39 3.66 -16.50 -11.63
N LYS A 40 4.68 -16.13 -12.38
CA LYS A 40 5.74 -17.01 -12.86
C LYS A 40 7.09 -16.51 -12.38
N TYR A 41 7.90 -17.42 -11.88
CA TYR A 41 9.29 -17.15 -11.52
C TYR A 41 10.20 -18.00 -12.42
N LYS A 42 11.02 -17.37 -13.27
CA LYS A 42 11.78 -18.05 -14.33
C LYS A 42 10.85 -18.91 -15.19
N ASN A 43 11.07 -20.21 -15.19
CA ASN A 43 10.24 -21.19 -15.93
C ASN A 43 9.26 -21.96 -15.00
N HIS A 44 9.13 -21.56 -13.74
CA HIS A 44 8.22 -22.18 -12.79
C HIS A 44 6.92 -21.39 -12.72
N SER A 45 5.81 -22.11 -12.75
CA SER A 45 4.47 -21.59 -12.53
C SER A 45 3.73 -22.50 -11.55
N HIS A 46 2.85 -21.90 -10.77
CA HIS A 46 1.97 -22.64 -9.88
C HIS A 46 0.73 -23.08 -10.67
N SER A 47 0.07 -24.13 -10.19
CA SER A 47 -1.14 -24.67 -10.80
C SER A 47 -2.29 -24.69 -9.80
N TYR A 48 -3.51 -24.91 -10.30
CA TYR A 48 -4.64 -25.21 -9.43
C TYR A 48 -4.46 -26.57 -8.74
N VAL A 49 -5.20 -26.77 -7.67
CA VAL A 49 -5.26 -28.03 -6.93
C VAL A 49 -6.69 -28.50 -6.81
N ILE A 50 -6.88 -29.83 -6.72
CA ILE A 50 -8.19 -30.44 -6.48
C ILE A 50 -8.16 -31.13 -5.14
N ARG A 51 -9.22 -30.93 -4.35
CA ARG A 51 -9.49 -31.62 -3.10
C ARG A 51 -10.84 -32.28 -3.14
N GLU A 52 -10.98 -33.41 -2.43
CA GLU A 52 -12.21 -34.12 -2.30
C GLU A 52 -12.56 -34.31 -0.82
N PHE A 53 -13.77 -33.94 -0.46
CA PHE A 53 -14.31 -34.04 0.89
C PHE A 53 -15.68 -34.71 0.81
N ASP A 54 -15.81 -35.90 1.35
CA ASP A 54 -17.06 -36.68 1.38
C ASP A 54 -17.75 -36.78 0.00
N GLY A 55 -16.93 -36.97 -1.05
CA GLY A 55 -17.41 -37.11 -2.43
C GLY A 55 -17.60 -35.76 -3.15
N THR A 56 -17.46 -34.64 -2.49
CA THR A 56 -17.49 -33.29 -3.09
C THR A 56 -16.09 -32.88 -3.55
N ARG A 57 -15.93 -32.62 -4.85
CA ARG A 57 -14.67 -32.26 -5.46
C ARG A 57 -14.56 -30.72 -5.63
N ILE A 58 -13.54 -30.13 -5.08
CA ILE A 58 -13.31 -28.68 -5.07
C ILE A 58 -11.98 -28.38 -5.76
N ALA A 59 -12.00 -27.51 -6.76
CA ALA A 59 -10.78 -26.93 -7.34
C ALA A 59 -10.46 -25.60 -6.67
N LEU A 60 -9.17 -25.39 -6.34
CA LEU A 60 -8.66 -24.15 -5.78
C LEU A 60 -7.52 -23.62 -6.65
N PHE A 61 -7.53 -22.34 -6.94
CA PHE A 61 -6.42 -21.62 -7.57
C PHE A 61 -6.27 -20.22 -6.99
N GLY A 62 -5.08 -19.67 -7.14
CA GLY A 62 -4.76 -18.34 -6.63
C GLY A 62 -4.37 -17.38 -7.75
N LEU A 63 -4.60 -16.09 -7.49
CA LEU A 63 -4.23 -14.97 -8.33
C LEU A 63 -3.67 -13.85 -7.44
N VAL A 64 -2.78 -13.06 -8.01
CA VAL A 64 -2.31 -11.80 -7.42
C VAL A 64 -2.50 -10.69 -8.43
N THR A 65 -2.70 -9.46 -7.97
CA THR A 65 -2.80 -8.31 -8.88
C THR A 65 -1.57 -8.26 -9.81
N ASP A 66 -1.80 -8.13 -11.09
CA ASP A 66 -0.75 -7.98 -12.10
C ASP A 66 -0.21 -6.54 -12.18
N TYR A 67 -0.71 -5.67 -11.30
CA TYR A 67 -0.25 -4.29 -11.17
C TYR A 67 1.09 -4.14 -10.41
N ILE A 68 1.60 -5.20 -9.77
CA ILE A 68 2.85 -5.22 -9.01
C ILE A 68 4.04 -4.53 -9.72
N PRO A 69 4.28 -4.73 -11.05
CA PRO A 69 5.38 -4.07 -11.74
C PRO A 69 5.31 -2.54 -11.79
N HIS A 70 4.17 -1.95 -11.40
CA HIS A 70 4.01 -0.50 -11.30
C HIS A 70 4.53 0.06 -9.96
N TRP A 71 4.61 -0.77 -8.93
CA TRP A 71 5.02 -0.35 -7.58
C TRP A 71 6.39 -0.86 -7.20
N GLU A 72 6.71 -2.10 -7.65
CA GLU A 72 7.88 -2.80 -7.15
C GLU A 72 9.14 -2.45 -7.95
N SER A 73 10.29 -2.47 -7.26
CA SER A 73 11.58 -2.32 -7.90
C SER A 73 11.81 -3.43 -8.92
N LYS A 74 12.33 -3.08 -10.10
CA LYS A 74 12.68 -4.06 -11.15
C LYS A 74 13.69 -5.12 -10.68
N GLU A 75 14.55 -4.76 -9.74
CA GLU A 75 15.52 -5.70 -9.16
C GLU A 75 14.85 -6.75 -8.28
N HIS A 76 13.75 -6.40 -7.59
CA HIS A 76 12.99 -7.30 -6.73
C HIS A 76 12.13 -8.30 -7.50
N ILE A 77 11.78 -8.00 -8.75
CA ILE A 77 10.89 -8.82 -9.60
C ILE A 77 11.55 -9.17 -10.94
N LYS A 78 12.88 -9.22 -10.97
CA LYS A 78 13.70 -9.36 -12.19
C LYS A 78 13.41 -10.63 -13.00
N GLU A 79 13.15 -11.72 -12.31
CA GLU A 79 12.88 -13.03 -12.92
C GLU A 79 11.38 -13.39 -12.87
N SER A 80 10.55 -12.47 -12.36
CA SER A 80 9.10 -12.64 -12.25
C SER A 80 8.39 -12.12 -13.48
N ALA A 81 7.28 -12.78 -13.80
CA ALA A 81 6.29 -12.31 -14.79
C ALA A 81 4.88 -12.48 -14.21
N PHE A 82 4.05 -11.50 -14.46
CA PHE A 82 2.66 -11.48 -14.02
C PHE A 82 1.76 -11.54 -15.25
N GLU A 83 0.89 -12.54 -15.31
CA GLU A 83 -0.12 -12.68 -16.37
C GLU A 83 -1.38 -11.92 -15.95
N ASP A 84 -2.09 -11.36 -16.93
CA ASP A 84 -3.38 -10.69 -16.71
C ASP A 84 -4.34 -11.55 -15.87
N VAL A 85 -4.88 -10.96 -14.82
CA VAL A 85 -5.72 -11.64 -13.82
C VAL A 85 -6.94 -12.28 -14.46
N ILE A 86 -7.67 -11.56 -15.31
CA ILE A 86 -8.94 -12.01 -15.87
C ILE A 86 -8.72 -13.09 -16.95
N GLN A 87 -7.74 -12.87 -17.83
CA GLN A 87 -7.39 -13.85 -18.88
C GLN A 87 -6.90 -15.15 -18.25
N LYS A 88 -6.06 -15.05 -17.21
CA LYS A 88 -5.54 -16.22 -16.50
C LYS A 88 -6.65 -16.98 -15.78
N ALA A 89 -7.51 -16.28 -15.05
CA ALA A 89 -8.66 -16.89 -14.40
C ALA A 89 -9.57 -17.62 -15.40
N SER A 90 -9.90 -16.94 -16.50
CA SER A 90 -10.74 -17.51 -17.57
C SER A 90 -10.14 -18.79 -18.16
N SER A 91 -8.83 -18.79 -18.43
CA SER A 91 -8.11 -19.95 -18.95
C SER A 91 -8.12 -21.12 -17.98
N ILE A 92 -7.82 -20.87 -16.68
CA ILE A 92 -7.78 -21.92 -15.65
C ILE A 92 -9.17 -22.49 -15.37
N VAL A 93 -10.17 -21.63 -15.23
CA VAL A 93 -11.55 -22.07 -14.98
C VAL A 93 -12.07 -22.89 -16.16
N HIS A 94 -11.78 -22.49 -17.40
CA HIS A 94 -12.10 -23.27 -18.58
C HIS A 94 -11.41 -24.65 -18.59
N GLU A 95 -10.13 -24.70 -18.25
CA GLU A 95 -9.37 -25.95 -18.11
C GLU A 95 -9.99 -26.87 -17.06
N ILE A 96 -10.24 -26.34 -15.85
CA ILE A 96 -10.87 -27.08 -14.74
C ILE A 96 -12.23 -27.64 -15.17
N ARG A 97 -13.12 -26.80 -15.72
CA ARG A 97 -14.47 -27.21 -16.09
C ARG A 97 -14.51 -28.18 -17.28
N THR A 98 -13.48 -28.17 -18.12
CA THR A 98 -13.40 -29.05 -19.32
C THR A 98 -12.78 -30.41 -18.98
N HIS A 99 -11.75 -30.42 -18.14
CA HIS A 99 -10.94 -31.62 -17.93
C HIS A 99 -11.13 -32.29 -16.57
N GLU A 100 -11.65 -31.54 -15.59
CA GLU A 100 -11.83 -32.00 -14.23
C GLU A 100 -13.31 -32.07 -13.87
N ASN A 101 -13.70 -33.20 -13.25
CA ASN A 101 -15.04 -33.32 -12.72
C ASN A 101 -15.09 -32.74 -11.31
N VAL A 102 -15.34 -31.43 -11.21
CA VAL A 102 -15.37 -30.68 -9.92
C VAL A 102 -16.76 -30.07 -9.70
N ASP A 103 -17.19 -30.07 -8.44
CA ASP A 103 -18.45 -29.48 -8.01
C ASP A 103 -18.32 -27.97 -7.82
N TYR A 104 -17.20 -27.51 -7.21
CA TYR A 104 -16.97 -26.12 -6.88
C TYR A 104 -15.58 -25.65 -7.33
N VAL A 105 -15.50 -24.36 -7.71
CA VAL A 105 -14.26 -23.66 -8.04
C VAL A 105 -14.08 -22.48 -7.09
N ILE A 106 -12.97 -22.49 -6.34
CA ILE A 106 -12.59 -21.44 -5.40
C ILE A 106 -11.38 -20.68 -5.95
N CYS A 107 -11.50 -19.37 -6.06
CA CYS A 107 -10.42 -18.46 -6.41
C CYS A 107 -9.94 -17.70 -5.16
N MET A 108 -8.65 -17.75 -4.86
CA MET A 108 -7.98 -16.86 -3.91
C MET A 108 -7.35 -15.71 -4.71
N TYR A 109 -7.81 -14.49 -4.53
CA TYR A 109 -7.31 -13.34 -5.29
C TYR A 109 -6.78 -12.25 -4.35
N HIS A 110 -5.46 -12.00 -4.38
CA HIS A 110 -4.90 -10.82 -3.73
C HIS A 110 -5.07 -9.60 -4.64
N GLY A 111 -6.22 -9.00 -4.57
CA GLY A 111 -6.72 -7.81 -5.24
C GLY A 111 -8.14 -7.53 -4.77
N GLY A 112 -8.63 -6.32 -5.02
CA GLY A 112 -9.89 -5.82 -4.50
C GLY A 112 -10.95 -5.57 -5.56
N PHE A 113 -12.06 -4.95 -5.12
CA PHE A 113 -13.20 -4.58 -5.94
C PHE A 113 -13.10 -3.11 -6.37
N GLU A 114 -12.95 -2.87 -7.67
CA GLU A 114 -12.83 -1.57 -8.31
C GLU A 114 -14.16 -0.84 -8.47
N LYS A 115 -15.28 -1.56 -8.24
CA LYS A 115 -16.64 -1.01 -8.39
C LYS A 115 -17.47 -1.28 -7.14
N SER A 116 -18.48 -0.46 -6.95
CA SER A 116 -19.52 -0.64 -5.93
C SER A 116 -20.22 -1.99 -6.13
N LEU A 117 -20.29 -2.79 -5.08
CA LEU A 117 -20.97 -4.09 -5.11
C LEU A 117 -22.48 -3.98 -5.21
N GLU A 118 -23.04 -2.78 -4.94
CA GLU A 118 -24.46 -2.49 -5.00
C GLU A 118 -24.87 -1.89 -6.36
N THR A 119 -24.11 -0.90 -6.85
CA THR A 119 -24.46 -0.12 -8.04
C THR A 119 -23.70 -0.52 -9.29
N GLY A 120 -22.52 -1.13 -9.16
CA GLY A 120 -21.61 -1.45 -10.27
C GLY A 120 -20.87 -0.22 -10.82
N GLU A 121 -21.02 0.94 -10.20
CA GLU A 121 -20.27 2.14 -10.55
C GLU A 121 -18.83 2.05 -10.02
N ALA A 122 -17.89 2.66 -10.74
CA ALA A 122 -16.49 2.72 -10.29
C ALA A 122 -16.38 3.45 -8.94
N THR A 123 -15.64 2.88 -7.99
CA THR A 123 -15.36 3.47 -6.68
C THR A 123 -13.95 4.02 -6.57
N GLU A 124 -13.13 3.78 -7.59
CA GLU A 124 -11.74 4.24 -7.73
C GLU A 124 -11.43 4.38 -9.22
N ASP A 125 -10.30 4.98 -9.56
CA ASP A 125 -9.82 5.03 -10.93
C ASP A 125 -9.49 3.61 -11.42
N LEU A 126 -9.97 3.25 -12.61
CA LEU A 126 -9.84 1.90 -13.16
C LEU A 126 -8.44 1.67 -13.73
N THR A 127 -7.45 1.62 -12.84
CA THR A 127 -6.02 1.47 -13.20
C THR A 127 -5.64 0.04 -13.57
N GLY A 128 -6.46 -0.95 -13.20
CA GLY A 128 -6.15 -2.37 -13.28
C GLY A 128 -5.56 -2.94 -11.98
N GLU A 129 -5.32 -2.12 -10.95
CA GLU A 129 -4.88 -2.58 -9.64
C GLU A 129 -5.87 -3.56 -9.01
N ASN A 130 -7.13 -3.17 -9.02
CA ASN A 130 -8.24 -3.97 -8.51
C ASN A 130 -9.19 -4.31 -9.66
N VAL A 131 -9.52 -5.59 -9.81
CA VAL A 131 -10.36 -6.09 -10.92
C VAL A 131 -11.35 -7.17 -10.47
N ALA A 132 -11.60 -7.31 -9.16
CA ALA A 132 -12.45 -8.39 -8.65
C ALA A 132 -13.90 -8.31 -9.15
N TYR A 133 -14.46 -7.10 -9.30
CA TYR A 133 -15.81 -6.95 -9.84
C TYR A 133 -15.87 -7.41 -11.30
N GLU A 134 -14.94 -6.96 -12.13
CA GLU A 134 -14.85 -7.34 -13.53
C GLU A 134 -14.52 -8.82 -13.69
N LEU A 135 -13.63 -9.37 -12.87
CA LEU A 135 -13.31 -10.80 -12.81
C LEU A 135 -14.58 -11.64 -12.64
N LEU A 136 -15.42 -11.32 -11.63
CA LEU A 136 -16.66 -12.06 -11.37
C LEU A 136 -17.74 -11.81 -12.43
N GLN A 137 -17.71 -10.69 -13.11
CA GLN A 137 -18.62 -10.39 -14.22
C GLN A 137 -18.29 -11.24 -15.46
N GLN A 138 -16.99 -11.47 -15.71
CA GLN A 138 -16.51 -12.18 -16.90
C GLN A 138 -16.39 -13.70 -16.67
N VAL A 139 -15.88 -14.14 -15.50
CA VAL A 139 -15.61 -15.54 -15.19
C VAL A 139 -16.67 -16.08 -14.22
N LYS A 140 -17.84 -16.39 -14.76
CA LYS A 140 -19.07 -16.72 -14.00
C LYS A 140 -19.05 -18.09 -13.31
N GLU A 141 -18.10 -18.93 -13.66
CA GLU A 141 -17.97 -20.29 -13.15
C GLU A 141 -17.09 -20.36 -11.88
N ILE A 142 -16.67 -19.24 -11.33
CA ILE A 142 -16.09 -19.13 -9.99
C ILE A 142 -17.23 -19.16 -8.98
N ASP A 143 -17.26 -20.16 -8.09
CA ASP A 143 -18.30 -20.30 -7.07
C ASP A 143 -17.98 -19.48 -5.82
N VAL A 144 -16.68 -19.37 -5.46
CA VAL A 144 -16.19 -18.65 -4.29
C VAL A 144 -14.98 -17.79 -4.65
N LEU A 145 -15.00 -16.54 -4.19
CA LEU A 145 -13.85 -15.63 -4.25
C LEU A 145 -13.39 -15.27 -2.83
N LEU A 146 -12.14 -15.61 -2.51
CA LEU A 146 -11.45 -15.16 -1.30
C LEU A 146 -10.52 -13.99 -1.72
N SER A 147 -10.90 -12.75 -1.38
CA SER A 147 -10.25 -11.52 -1.81
C SER A 147 -9.44 -10.87 -0.67
N GLY A 148 -8.60 -9.90 -0.98
CA GLY A 148 -7.76 -9.16 -0.03
C GLY A 148 -7.40 -7.76 -0.54
N HIS A 149 -6.19 -7.28 -0.22
CA HIS A 149 -5.53 -6.09 -0.74
C HIS A 149 -6.11 -4.74 -0.28
N GLN A 150 -7.41 -4.52 -0.39
CA GLN A 150 -8.06 -3.24 -0.04
C GLN A 150 -8.32 -3.07 1.46
N HIS A 151 -8.02 -4.05 2.30
CA HIS A 151 -8.23 -4.04 3.76
C HIS A 151 -9.69 -3.75 4.18
N ARG A 152 -10.66 -4.19 3.37
CA ARG A 152 -12.09 -4.00 3.62
C ARG A 152 -12.68 -5.24 4.28
N SER A 153 -13.65 -5.05 5.18
CA SER A 153 -14.42 -6.15 5.78
C SER A 153 -15.68 -6.39 4.95
N LEU A 154 -15.64 -7.37 4.07
CA LEU A 154 -16.72 -7.65 3.12
C LEU A 154 -17.05 -9.14 3.09
N CYS A 155 -18.34 -9.47 3.02
CA CYS A 155 -18.81 -10.79 2.67
C CYS A 155 -20.18 -10.70 2.01
N GLY A 156 -20.52 -11.67 1.16
CA GLY A 156 -21.80 -11.68 0.48
C GLY A 156 -21.79 -12.48 -0.81
N LYS A 157 -22.67 -12.10 -1.72
CA LYS A 157 -22.79 -12.69 -3.04
C LYS A 157 -22.87 -11.61 -4.11
N LEU A 158 -22.03 -11.73 -5.12
CA LEU A 158 -22.04 -10.89 -6.30
C LEU A 158 -22.20 -11.78 -7.54
N PHE A 159 -23.18 -11.48 -8.40
CA PHE A 159 -23.59 -12.36 -9.50
C PHE A 159 -23.87 -13.79 -8.98
N ASN A 160 -23.09 -14.77 -9.43
CA ASN A 160 -23.22 -16.18 -8.98
C ASN A 160 -22.20 -16.56 -7.89
N THR A 161 -21.23 -15.70 -7.62
CA THR A 161 -20.07 -15.98 -6.76
C THR A 161 -20.31 -15.48 -5.33
N VAL A 162 -20.03 -16.33 -4.35
CA VAL A 162 -19.95 -15.94 -2.94
C VAL A 162 -18.55 -15.43 -2.66
N TYR A 163 -18.42 -14.30 -1.98
CA TYR A 163 -17.14 -13.67 -1.73
C TYR A 163 -16.92 -13.34 -0.25
N THR A 164 -15.65 -13.19 0.11
CA THR A 164 -15.20 -12.61 1.38
C THR A 164 -13.91 -11.83 1.17
N GLN A 165 -13.75 -10.73 1.90
CA GLN A 165 -12.51 -9.95 2.04
C GLN A 165 -12.38 -9.57 3.51
N THR A 166 -11.17 -9.67 4.05
CA THR A 166 -10.90 -9.31 5.45
C THR A 166 -10.08 -8.02 5.53
N ARG A 167 -10.15 -7.36 6.68
CA ARG A 167 -9.24 -6.27 7.02
C ARG A 167 -7.80 -6.78 7.17
N ASP A 168 -6.89 -5.85 7.32
CA ASP A 168 -5.46 -6.07 7.53
C ASP A 168 -5.12 -6.54 8.96
N LYS A 169 -3.82 -6.77 9.21
CA LYS A 169 -3.24 -7.10 10.53
C LYS A 169 -3.78 -8.37 11.19
N GLY A 170 -4.42 -9.25 10.41
CA GLY A 170 -4.96 -10.51 10.93
C GLY A 170 -6.08 -10.32 11.97
N CYS A 171 -6.78 -9.18 11.97
CA CYS A 171 -7.87 -8.91 12.92
C CYS A 171 -9.18 -9.63 12.58
N GLU A 172 -9.26 -10.27 11.42
CA GLU A 172 -10.42 -10.98 10.92
C GLU A 172 -10.05 -12.24 10.16
N VAL A 173 -10.96 -13.21 10.13
CA VAL A 173 -10.88 -14.40 9.30
C VAL A 173 -12.11 -14.47 8.40
N GLY A 174 -11.90 -14.65 7.09
CA GLY A 174 -12.95 -14.96 6.14
C GLY A 174 -13.34 -16.44 6.25
N CYS A 175 -14.62 -16.71 6.41
CA CYS A 175 -15.16 -18.05 6.48
C CYS A 175 -16.20 -18.26 5.38
N VAL A 176 -16.07 -19.37 4.64
CA VAL A 176 -17.04 -19.80 3.63
C VAL A 176 -17.46 -21.21 3.96
N ASP A 177 -18.78 -21.42 4.08
CA ASP A 177 -19.37 -22.73 4.29
C ASP A 177 -20.08 -23.18 3.00
N ILE A 178 -19.74 -24.37 2.53
CA ILE A 178 -20.35 -25.02 1.37
C ILE A 178 -21.25 -26.17 1.86
N TYR A 179 -22.50 -26.16 1.46
CA TYR A 179 -23.52 -27.18 1.78
C TYR A 179 -23.95 -27.85 0.47
N PRO A 180 -23.26 -28.92 0.03
CA PRO A 180 -23.52 -29.54 -1.27
C PRO A 180 -24.94 -30.07 -1.40
N GLU A 181 -25.46 -30.71 -0.36
CA GLU A 181 -26.83 -31.27 -0.31
C GLU A 181 -27.92 -30.21 -0.54
N GLU A 182 -27.65 -28.95 -0.11
CA GLU A 182 -28.58 -27.83 -0.22
C GLU A 182 -28.30 -26.96 -1.43
N ASN A 183 -27.25 -27.25 -2.20
CA ASN A 183 -26.71 -26.37 -3.24
C ASN A 183 -26.55 -24.94 -2.75
N ARG A 184 -26.01 -24.75 -1.54
CA ARG A 184 -25.90 -23.47 -0.85
C ARG A 184 -24.48 -23.19 -0.42
N ILE A 185 -24.03 -21.95 -0.66
CA ILE A 185 -22.76 -21.42 -0.18
C ILE A 185 -23.07 -20.15 0.63
N THR A 186 -22.41 -20.00 1.76
CA THR A 186 -22.51 -18.79 2.60
C THR A 186 -21.13 -18.28 2.98
N SER A 187 -21.01 -16.98 3.20
CA SER A 187 -19.79 -16.35 3.69
C SER A 187 -20.04 -15.47 4.91
N ARG A 188 -19.05 -15.36 5.75
CA ARG A 188 -19.02 -14.44 6.87
C ARG A 188 -17.59 -14.02 7.18
N VAL A 189 -17.44 -12.86 7.80
CA VAL A 189 -16.17 -12.40 8.37
C VAL A 189 -16.26 -12.55 9.89
N ILE A 190 -15.25 -13.15 10.50
CA ILE A 190 -15.19 -13.46 11.92
C ILE A 190 -14.05 -12.62 12.54
N PRO A 191 -14.33 -11.75 13.53
CA PRO A 191 -13.28 -11.06 14.27
C PRO A 191 -12.37 -12.02 15.04
N CYS A 192 -11.07 -11.75 15.06
CA CYS A 192 -10.08 -12.51 15.84
C CYS A 192 -10.03 -11.96 17.27
N GLU A 193 -11.01 -12.33 18.11
CA GLU A 193 -11.14 -11.89 19.51
C GLU A 193 -10.75 -12.98 20.51
N LEU A 194 -10.23 -14.10 20.04
CA LEU A 194 -9.84 -15.22 20.90
C LEU A 194 -8.48 -14.95 21.56
N GLU A 195 -8.29 -15.53 22.73
CA GLU A 195 -6.97 -15.59 23.36
C GLU A 195 -5.99 -16.37 22.46
N ALA A 196 -4.76 -15.88 22.41
CA ALA A 196 -3.72 -16.52 21.62
C ALA A 196 -3.36 -17.90 22.16
N ASP A 197 -3.04 -18.83 21.26
CA ASP A 197 -2.53 -20.15 21.63
C ASP A 197 -1.16 -20.04 22.29
N PHE A 198 -1.06 -20.45 23.55
CA PHE A 198 0.17 -20.36 24.35
C PHE A 198 1.33 -21.17 23.74
N SER A 199 1.06 -22.28 23.07
CA SER A 199 2.12 -23.11 22.48
C SER A 199 2.72 -22.43 21.26
N LEU A 200 1.89 -21.76 20.46
CA LEU A 200 2.33 -20.96 19.32
C LEU A 200 3.10 -19.72 19.78
N LEU A 201 2.60 -18.99 20.80
CA LEU A 201 3.33 -17.86 21.38
C LEU A 201 4.70 -18.30 21.93
N ALA A 202 4.77 -19.39 22.70
CA ALA A 202 6.02 -19.90 23.22
C ALA A 202 7.03 -20.28 22.13
N SER A 203 6.55 -20.73 20.96
CA SER A 203 7.43 -21.12 19.85
C SER A 203 8.10 -19.94 19.13
N VAL A 204 7.66 -18.72 19.34
CA VAL A 204 8.21 -17.48 18.73
C VAL A 204 8.69 -16.47 19.78
N GLN A 205 8.73 -16.88 21.07
CA GLN A 205 9.01 -15.97 22.16
C GLN A 205 10.44 -15.40 22.12
N ASP A 206 11.40 -16.17 21.68
CA ASP A 206 12.79 -15.71 21.60
C ASP A 206 12.96 -14.67 20.49
N GLU A 207 12.36 -14.90 19.32
CA GLU A 207 12.32 -13.96 18.21
C GLU A 207 11.55 -12.68 18.59
N GLU A 208 10.43 -12.85 19.29
CA GLU A 208 9.64 -11.72 19.78
C GLU A 208 10.44 -10.86 20.73
N ASN A 209 11.10 -11.47 21.73
CA ASN A 209 11.95 -10.76 22.69
C ASN A 209 13.13 -10.04 22.01
N ALA A 210 13.76 -10.69 21.02
CA ALA A 210 14.84 -10.08 20.24
C ALA A 210 14.34 -8.89 19.42
N CYS A 211 13.17 -9.02 18.79
CA CYS A 211 12.52 -7.96 18.02
C CYS A 211 12.16 -6.78 18.92
N GLN A 212 11.52 -7.03 20.08
CA GLN A 212 11.16 -5.97 21.03
C GLN A 212 12.41 -5.24 21.54
N SER A 213 13.47 -5.98 21.86
CA SER A 213 14.73 -5.38 22.30
C SER A 213 15.38 -4.50 21.24
N TRP A 214 15.30 -4.92 19.97
CA TRP A 214 15.79 -4.14 18.83
C TRP A 214 14.95 -2.89 18.61
N LEU A 215 13.64 -3.02 18.68
CA LEU A 215 12.70 -1.89 18.51
C LEU A 215 12.90 -0.81 19.58
N ASP A 216 13.24 -1.20 20.81
CA ASP A 216 13.41 -0.27 21.93
C ASP A 216 14.83 0.32 22.03
N GLN A 217 15.72 0.03 21.06
CA GLN A 217 17.02 0.66 21.01
C GLN A 217 16.89 2.17 20.78
N THR A 218 17.47 2.96 21.67
CA THR A 218 17.57 4.42 21.53
C THR A 218 18.62 4.76 20.48
N LEU A 219 18.20 5.42 19.40
CA LEU A 219 19.06 5.87 18.31
C LEU A 219 19.65 7.27 18.58
N GLY A 220 18.87 8.15 19.19
CA GLY A 220 19.20 9.52 19.52
C GLY A 220 18.08 10.23 20.26
N THR A 221 18.15 11.56 20.34
CA THR A 221 17.14 12.40 20.98
C THR A 221 16.71 13.55 20.07
N ALA A 222 15.53 14.11 20.30
CA ALA A 222 15.04 15.31 19.63
C ALA A 222 14.80 16.43 20.63
N ASN A 223 15.31 17.62 20.33
CA ASN A 223 15.01 18.87 21.06
C ASN A 223 13.81 19.62 20.48
N VAL A 224 13.24 19.11 19.40
CA VAL A 224 12.04 19.61 18.73
C VAL A 224 10.91 18.61 18.88
N ASP A 225 9.68 19.08 18.85
CA ASP A 225 8.51 18.19 18.90
C ASP A 225 8.27 17.52 17.53
N LEU A 226 8.54 16.23 17.45
CA LEU A 226 8.34 15.38 16.27
C LEU A 226 7.15 14.42 16.43
N SER A 227 6.38 14.59 17.51
CA SER A 227 5.18 13.77 17.74
C SER A 227 3.98 14.23 16.89
N ILE A 228 3.09 13.31 16.59
CA ILE A 228 1.84 13.60 15.91
C ILE A 228 0.71 13.48 16.92
N HIS A 229 0.10 14.59 17.26
CA HIS A 229 -1.00 14.67 18.21
C HIS A 229 -2.38 14.63 17.54
N ASP A 230 -2.47 15.24 16.35
CA ASP A 230 -3.67 15.28 15.51
C ASP A 230 -3.23 15.18 14.06
N GLU A 231 -3.67 14.11 13.39
CA GLU A 231 -3.27 13.86 11.99
C GLU A 231 -3.86 14.89 11.01
N ALA A 232 -5.06 15.43 11.28
CA ALA A 232 -5.67 16.42 10.41
C ALA A 232 -4.94 17.76 10.52
N ASP A 233 -4.63 18.20 11.74
CA ASP A 233 -3.81 19.39 12.00
C ASP A 233 -2.42 19.25 11.42
N ALA A 234 -1.79 18.08 11.61
CA ALA A 234 -0.46 17.79 11.09
C ALA A 234 -0.37 17.84 9.55
N ARG A 235 -1.47 17.52 8.83
CA ARG A 235 -1.55 17.68 7.38
C ARG A 235 -1.91 19.09 6.95
N LEU A 236 -2.74 19.78 7.72
CA LEU A 236 -3.17 21.15 7.41
C LEU A 236 -2.03 22.17 7.60
N HIS A 237 -1.22 21.98 8.66
CA HIS A 237 -0.17 22.92 9.07
C HIS A 237 1.26 22.38 8.92
N LYS A 238 1.42 21.24 8.25
CA LYS A 238 2.69 20.51 8.09
C LYS A 238 3.44 20.31 9.40
N ALA A 239 3.25 19.15 10.03
CA ALA A 239 3.97 18.80 11.26
C ALA A 239 5.50 18.88 11.10
N GLN A 240 6.22 19.24 12.16
CA GLN A 240 7.69 19.29 12.17
C GLN A 240 8.35 17.97 11.81
N LEU A 241 7.67 16.85 12.07
CA LEU A 241 8.09 15.52 11.61
C LEU A 241 8.33 15.49 10.11
N ILE A 242 7.42 16.06 9.30
CA ILE A 242 7.55 16.06 7.84
C ILE A 242 8.77 16.91 7.41
N THR A 243 8.97 18.05 8.04
CA THR A 243 10.20 18.85 7.80
C THR A 243 11.45 18.04 8.12
N PHE A 244 11.44 17.23 9.20
CA PHE A 244 12.56 16.36 9.54
C PHE A 244 12.77 15.27 8.47
N LEU A 245 11.69 14.56 8.07
CA LEU A 245 11.77 13.51 7.04
C LEU A 245 12.33 14.08 5.72
N ASN A 246 11.81 15.22 5.28
CA ASN A 246 12.27 15.89 4.06
C ASN A 246 13.72 16.34 4.17
N HIS A 247 14.14 16.87 5.32
CA HIS A 247 15.52 17.27 5.57
C HIS A 247 16.49 16.07 5.44
N VAL A 248 16.18 14.94 6.04
CA VAL A 248 16.97 13.71 5.93
C VAL A 248 17.10 13.28 4.47
N VAL A 249 16.00 13.29 3.73
CA VAL A 249 15.97 12.92 2.31
C VAL A 249 16.78 13.92 1.47
N MET A 250 16.65 15.22 1.73
CA MET A 250 17.44 16.25 1.01
C MET A 250 18.95 16.09 1.30
N GLU A 251 19.35 15.84 2.55
CA GLU A 251 20.76 15.58 2.88
C GLU A 251 21.29 14.34 2.17
N ALA A 252 20.54 13.24 2.15
CA ALA A 252 20.95 11.98 1.52
C ALA A 252 21.04 12.06 0.00
N THR A 253 20.20 12.89 -0.62
CA THR A 253 20.06 12.98 -2.08
C THR A 253 20.76 14.17 -2.70
N ASN A 254 20.89 15.25 -1.95
CA ASN A 254 21.27 16.59 -2.42
C ASN A 254 20.26 17.13 -3.47
N ALA A 255 18.98 16.79 -3.33
CA ALA A 255 17.91 17.30 -4.17
C ALA A 255 17.47 18.71 -3.75
N ASP A 256 16.95 19.48 -4.70
CA ASP A 256 16.45 20.85 -4.47
C ASP A 256 15.17 20.87 -3.63
N ILE A 257 14.37 19.82 -3.75
CA ILE A 257 13.04 19.64 -3.14
C ILE A 257 12.95 18.22 -2.62
N ALA A 258 12.28 18.02 -1.48
CA ALA A 258 11.86 16.69 -1.03
C ALA A 258 10.39 16.71 -0.66
N CYS A 259 9.74 15.56 -0.75
CA CYS A 259 8.36 15.36 -0.34
C CYS A 259 8.16 14.06 0.44
N ASN A 260 7.35 14.14 1.47
CA ASN A 260 6.88 12.98 2.21
C ASN A 260 5.40 13.14 2.61
N PRO A 261 4.60 12.07 2.57
CA PRO A 261 3.28 12.06 3.15
C PRO A 261 3.34 11.79 4.66
N LEU A 262 2.27 12.11 5.37
CA LEU A 262 2.01 11.58 6.70
C LEU A 262 1.14 10.35 6.58
N PHE A 263 1.69 9.19 6.93
CA PHE A 263 0.94 7.92 6.92
C PHE A 263 -0.14 7.90 8.01
N LEU A 264 -1.16 7.06 7.78
CA LEU A 264 -2.23 6.85 8.76
C LEU A 264 -1.65 6.22 10.04
N HIS A 265 -2.12 6.71 11.17
CA HIS A 265 -1.72 6.27 12.52
C HIS A 265 -0.24 6.47 12.84
N ALA A 266 0.46 7.33 12.08
CA ALA A 266 1.82 7.72 12.43
C ALA A 266 1.84 8.44 13.78
N THR A 267 2.66 7.94 14.72
CA THR A 267 2.76 8.52 16.07
C THR A 267 3.81 9.63 16.15
N GLY A 268 4.69 9.69 15.16
CA GLY A 268 5.87 10.54 15.19
C GLY A 268 6.91 10.03 16.21
N PHE A 269 7.87 10.90 16.56
CA PHE A 269 8.98 10.56 17.42
C PHE A 269 8.86 11.26 18.77
N GLN A 270 9.19 10.54 19.83
CA GLN A 270 9.29 11.07 21.17
C GLN A 270 10.66 11.77 21.37
N HIS A 271 10.86 12.40 22.54
CA HIS A 271 12.16 13.01 22.89
C HIS A 271 13.33 12.01 22.74
N GLU A 272 13.18 10.79 23.31
CA GLU A 272 14.06 9.67 22.97
C GLU A 272 13.53 8.98 21.73
N ILE A 273 14.33 8.95 20.68
CA ILE A 273 13.96 8.35 19.41
C ILE A 273 14.47 6.91 19.39
N THR A 274 13.56 5.96 19.26
CA THR A 274 13.86 4.53 19.17
C THR A 274 13.57 4.00 17.76
N MET A 275 14.08 2.79 17.45
CA MET A 275 13.74 2.11 16.21
C MET A 275 12.21 1.90 16.09
N ARG A 276 11.52 1.65 17.20
CA ARG A 276 10.05 1.55 17.27
C ARG A 276 9.35 2.81 16.74
N ASN A 277 9.85 3.98 17.10
CA ASN A 277 9.30 5.24 16.59
C ASN A 277 9.43 5.33 15.06
N LEU A 278 10.57 4.91 14.51
CA LEU A 278 10.81 4.95 13.07
C LEU A 278 9.84 4.03 12.32
N VAL A 279 9.80 2.74 12.69
CA VAL A 279 8.97 1.75 11.98
C VAL A 279 7.46 1.95 12.18
N SER A 280 7.03 2.54 13.31
CA SER A 280 5.62 2.86 13.53
C SER A 280 5.18 4.16 12.83
N THR A 281 6.12 5.03 12.50
CA THR A 281 5.85 6.29 11.82
C THR A 281 6.00 6.16 10.30
N TYR A 282 7.01 5.44 9.84
CA TYR A 282 7.24 5.17 8.42
C TYR A 282 7.02 3.68 8.15
N VAL A 283 5.77 3.32 7.88
CA VAL A 283 5.30 1.91 7.89
C VAL A 283 5.57 1.15 6.58
N TYR A 284 5.95 1.84 5.50
CA TYR A 284 6.21 1.20 4.20
C TYR A 284 7.71 1.07 3.93
N PRO A 285 8.18 -0.03 3.34
CA PRO A 285 9.58 -0.25 3.00
C PRO A 285 9.97 0.50 1.70
N ASN A 286 9.68 1.80 1.66
CA ASN A 286 9.97 2.61 0.49
C ASN A 286 11.45 2.96 0.38
N THR A 287 11.96 2.95 -0.84
CA THR A 287 13.26 3.52 -1.22
C THR A 287 13.08 4.96 -1.72
N ILE A 288 14.16 5.68 -1.97
CA ILE A 288 14.12 7.09 -2.41
C ILE A 288 14.58 7.20 -3.86
N VAL A 289 13.79 7.92 -4.65
CA VAL A 289 14.07 8.23 -6.06
C VAL A 289 14.12 9.75 -6.22
N VAL A 290 15.14 10.22 -6.95
CA VAL A 290 15.25 11.64 -7.34
C VAL A 290 14.85 11.78 -8.80
N LYS A 291 13.84 12.59 -9.03
CA LYS A 291 13.36 12.96 -10.37
C LYS A 291 13.78 14.37 -10.72
N LYS A 292 13.97 14.61 -12.03
CA LYS A 292 14.17 15.96 -12.59
C LYS A 292 12.88 16.43 -13.22
N ILE A 293 12.33 17.53 -12.76
CA ILE A 293 11.04 18.06 -13.18
C ILE A 293 11.12 19.53 -13.55
N SER A 294 10.20 20.00 -14.38
CA SER A 294 10.02 21.42 -14.67
C SER A 294 9.11 22.09 -13.62
N GLY A 295 9.16 23.42 -13.51
CA GLY A 295 8.23 24.19 -12.66
C GLY A 295 6.78 23.98 -13.05
N LYS A 296 6.49 23.77 -14.35
CA LYS A 296 5.16 23.38 -14.84
C LYS A 296 4.70 22.03 -14.25
N VAL A 297 5.57 21.02 -14.25
CA VAL A 297 5.30 19.71 -13.66
C VAL A 297 5.12 19.81 -12.15
N LEU A 298 5.99 20.58 -11.46
CA LEU A 298 5.88 20.83 -10.03
C LEU A 298 4.53 21.48 -9.67
N LYS A 299 4.08 22.47 -10.45
CA LYS A 299 2.78 23.09 -10.23
C LYS A 299 1.63 22.11 -10.44
N ALA A 300 1.68 21.28 -11.49
CA ALA A 300 0.68 20.26 -11.72
C ALA A 300 0.62 19.22 -10.58
N TYR A 301 1.79 18.85 -10.05
CA TYR A 301 1.91 18.00 -8.87
C TYR A 301 1.19 18.59 -7.66
N LEU A 302 1.50 19.84 -7.32
CA LEU A 302 0.89 20.55 -6.18
C LEU A 302 -0.61 20.79 -6.37
N GLU A 303 -1.09 21.02 -7.60
CA GLU A 303 -2.52 21.14 -7.88
C GLU A 303 -3.26 19.82 -7.60
N GLN A 304 -2.63 18.67 -7.89
CA GLN A 304 -3.18 17.36 -7.54
C GLN A 304 -3.14 17.12 -6.04
N ASP A 305 -2.04 17.44 -5.36
CA ASP A 305 -1.97 17.40 -3.88
C ASP A 305 -3.08 18.24 -3.24
N ALA A 306 -3.38 19.41 -3.81
CA ALA A 306 -4.41 20.30 -3.31
C ALA A 306 -5.84 19.72 -3.39
N GLU A 307 -6.07 18.65 -4.18
CA GLU A 307 -7.35 17.93 -4.21
C GLU A 307 -7.65 17.20 -2.88
N PHE A 308 -6.62 16.99 -2.06
CA PHE A 308 -6.77 16.38 -0.73
C PHE A 308 -7.73 17.15 0.16
N PHE A 309 -7.80 18.46 0.01
CA PHE A 309 -8.64 19.32 0.84
C PHE A 309 -10.01 19.59 0.22
N SER A 310 -11.01 19.72 1.07
CA SER A 310 -12.35 20.16 0.76
C SER A 310 -12.87 21.12 1.83
N VAL A 311 -13.99 21.79 1.57
CA VAL A 311 -14.61 22.72 2.50
C VAL A 311 -16.00 22.19 2.88
N LYS A 312 -16.26 22.04 4.18
CA LYS A 312 -17.57 21.67 4.71
C LYS A 312 -18.57 22.83 4.58
N GLU A 313 -19.85 22.56 4.77
CA GLU A 313 -20.92 23.56 4.75
C GLU A 313 -20.71 24.69 5.80
N ASP A 314 -20.07 24.39 6.91
CA ASP A 314 -19.73 25.35 7.97
C ASP A 314 -18.48 26.20 7.68
N GLY A 315 -17.84 26.00 6.53
CA GLY A 315 -16.64 26.69 6.14
C GLY A 315 -15.32 26.05 6.66
N THR A 316 -15.38 24.91 7.35
CA THR A 316 -14.19 24.23 7.85
C THR A 316 -13.48 23.45 6.74
N ILE A 317 -12.16 23.55 6.65
CA ILE A 317 -11.34 22.73 5.76
C ILE A 317 -11.32 21.30 6.31
N CYS A 318 -11.51 20.32 5.43
CA CYS A 318 -11.47 18.90 5.75
C CYS A 318 -10.83 18.09 4.62
N VAL A 319 -10.61 16.80 4.84
CA VAL A 319 -10.19 15.87 3.78
C VAL A 319 -11.32 15.68 2.78
N SER A 320 -11.00 15.64 1.50
CA SER A 320 -11.99 15.40 0.45
C SER A 320 -12.41 13.93 0.41
N GLU A 321 -13.64 13.67 0.00
CA GLU A 321 -14.24 12.34 -0.03
C GLU A 321 -13.44 11.35 -0.91
N LYS A 322 -12.80 11.84 -1.97
CA LYS A 322 -11.92 11.07 -2.85
C LYS A 322 -10.80 10.35 -2.06
N PHE A 323 -10.27 10.98 -1.01
CA PHE A 323 -9.18 10.43 -0.19
C PHE A 323 -9.67 9.67 1.05
N GLU A 324 -10.98 9.62 1.28
CA GLU A 324 -11.60 8.86 2.36
C GLU A 324 -12.24 7.55 1.89
N LYS A 325 -12.72 7.52 0.64
CA LYS A 325 -13.46 6.39 0.09
C LYS A 325 -12.78 5.83 -1.16
N PRO A 326 -12.84 4.48 -1.39
CA PRO A 326 -13.47 3.44 -0.55
C PRO A 326 -12.67 3.08 0.71
N LYS A 327 -11.43 3.54 0.80
CA LYS A 327 -10.55 3.43 1.98
C LYS A 327 -9.78 4.75 2.16
N PRO A 328 -9.35 5.12 3.37
CA PRO A 328 -8.49 6.28 3.56
C PRO A 328 -7.18 6.14 2.78
N GLN A 329 -6.85 7.15 1.97
CA GLN A 329 -5.66 7.21 1.12
C GLN A 329 -4.81 8.47 1.43
N HIS A 330 -4.70 8.82 2.71
CA HIS A 330 -3.99 10.03 3.15
C HIS A 330 -2.50 10.03 2.80
N TYR A 331 -1.93 8.85 2.49
CA TYR A 331 -0.57 8.69 1.96
C TYR A 331 -0.40 9.23 0.54
N ASN A 332 -1.49 9.64 -0.11
CA ASN A 332 -1.46 10.30 -1.42
C ASN A 332 -1.42 11.83 -1.34
N TYR A 333 -1.33 12.41 -0.14
CA TYR A 333 -1.05 13.83 0.07
C TYR A 333 0.38 14.01 0.56
N ASP A 334 1.23 14.60 -0.27
CA ASP A 334 2.61 14.87 0.04
C ASP A 334 2.79 16.32 0.53
N MET A 335 3.70 16.53 1.47
CA MET A 335 4.10 17.84 1.95
C MET A 335 5.55 18.10 1.59
N LEU A 336 5.81 19.22 0.88
CA LEU A 336 7.10 19.49 0.27
C LEU A 336 7.94 20.48 1.09
N ASP A 337 9.25 20.28 1.09
CA ASP A 337 10.25 21.23 1.54
C ASP A 337 11.22 21.59 0.39
N GLY A 338 11.90 22.73 0.51
CA GLY A 338 12.73 23.32 -0.53
C GLY A 338 12.00 24.37 -1.38
N ILE A 339 10.70 24.53 -1.18
CA ILE A 339 9.82 25.52 -1.82
C ILE A 339 8.83 26.07 -0.79
N GLU A 340 8.17 27.18 -1.12
CA GLU A 340 7.07 27.76 -0.36
C GLU A 340 5.84 27.88 -1.26
N TYR A 341 4.65 27.45 -0.76
CA TYR A 341 3.44 27.48 -1.56
C TYR A 341 2.17 27.68 -0.73
N THR A 342 1.14 28.25 -1.39
CA THR A 342 -0.17 28.48 -0.77
C THR A 342 -1.26 27.78 -1.56
N ILE A 343 -2.03 26.95 -0.84
CA ILE A 343 -3.21 26.23 -1.34
C ILE A 343 -4.45 27.04 -0.92
N LYS A 344 -5.22 27.55 -1.89
CA LYS A 344 -6.52 28.16 -1.62
C LYS A 344 -7.64 27.16 -1.94
N VAL A 345 -8.18 26.54 -0.90
CA VAL A 345 -9.12 25.41 -1.03
C VAL A 345 -10.45 25.83 -1.66
N SER A 346 -10.89 27.07 -1.48
CA SER A 346 -12.12 27.60 -2.10
C SER A 346 -12.03 27.81 -3.61
N ASN A 347 -10.84 27.76 -4.20
CA ASN A 347 -10.67 27.82 -5.64
C ASN A 347 -11.07 26.49 -6.29
N PRO A 348 -11.48 26.51 -7.57
CA PRO A 348 -11.71 25.27 -8.33
C PRO A 348 -10.45 24.38 -8.37
N ILE A 349 -10.65 23.07 -8.40
CA ILE A 349 -9.58 22.07 -8.61
C ILE A 349 -8.77 22.45 -9.86
N GLY A 350 -7.46 22.33 -9.81
CA GLY A 350 -6.52 22.75 -10.86
C GLY A 350 -6.16 24.24 -10.84
N HIS A 351 -6.70 25.01 -9.88
CA HIS A 351 -6.46 26.45 -9.71
C HIS A 351 -6.29 26.84 -8.23
N ARG A 352 -5.87 25.90 -7.40
CA ARG A 352 -5.75 26.07 -5.94
C ARG A 352 -4.39 26.58 -5.50
N ILE A 353 -3.35 26.37 -6.29
CA ILE A 353 -1.99 26.91 -6.01
C ILE A 353 -1.94 28.36 -6.44
N ILE A 354 -2.05 29.26 -5.46
CA ILE A 354 -2.09 30.71 -5.69
C ILE A 354 -0.74 31.41 -5.51
N SER A 355 0.20 30.75 -4.83
CA SER A 355 1.59 31.17 -4.68
C SER A 355 2.50 29.96 -4.75
N LEU A 356 3.61 30.06 -5.45
CA LEU A 356 4.65 29.03 -5.55
C LEU A 356 6.00 29.72 -5.76
N THR A 357 6.88 29.65 -4.75
CA THR A 357 8.18 30.32 -4.74
C THR A 357 9.30 29.39 -4.29
N LYS A 358 10.51 29.69 -4.69
CA LYS A 358 11.74 29.13 -4.15
C LYS A 358 12.70 30.26 -3.83
N ASP A 359 13.24 30.28 -2.60
CA ASP A 359 14.14 31.34 -2.11
C ASP A 359 13.57 32.79 -2.27
N GLY A 360 12.23 32.89 -2.16
CA GLY A 360 11.48 34.13 -2.31
C GLY A 360 11.16 34.53 -3.76
N GLU A 361 11.66 33.82 -4.76
CA GLU A 361 11.40 34.11 -6.17
C GLU A 361 10.31 33.21 -6.74
N PRO A 362 9.37 33.75 -7.55
CA PRO A 362 8.34 32.96 -8.18
C PRO A 362 8.90 31.88 -9.13
N ILE A 363 8.43 30.64 -9.00
CA ILE A 363 8.81 29.53 -9.88
C ILE A 363 8.10 29.69 -11.24
N LYS A 364 8.89 29.62 -12.32
CA LYS A 364 8.41 29.69 -13.70
C LYS A 364 8.24 28.26 -14.28
N ASP A 365 7.42 28.14 -15.29
CA ASP A 365 7.09 26.87 -15.94
C ASP A 365 8.32 26.11 -16.47
N ASP A 366 9.33 26.84 -16.94
CA ASP A 366 10.57 26.31 -17.54
C ASP A 366 11.76 26.19 -16.55
N ASP A 367 11.59 26.63 -15.30
CA ASP A 367 12.58 26.35 -14.26
C ASP A 367 12.70 24.82 -14.06
N VAL A 368 13.88 24.35 -13.70
CA VAL A 368 14.16 22.91 -13.57
C VAL A 368 14.68 22.63 -12.17
N PHE A 369 14.10 21.60 -11.53
CA PHE A 369 14.42 21.18 -10.17
C PHE A 369 14.64 19.68 -10.09
N THR A 370 15.45 19.27 -9.12
CA THR A 370 15.50 17.89 -8.65
C THR A 370 14.57 17.74 -7.44
N ILE A 371 13.72 16.72 -7.47
CA ILE A 371 12.81 16.39 -6.37
C ILE A 371 13.01 14.96 -5.92
N ALA A 372 13.24 14.79 -4.62
CA ALA A 372 13.37 13.49 -3.98
C ALA A 372 12.03 13.06 -3.37
N MET A 373 11.63 11.82 -3.63
CA MET A 373 10.37 11.23 -3.20
C MET A 373 10.53 9.73 -2.99
N ASN A 374 9.54 9.08 -2.40
CA ASN A 374 9.52 7.63 -2.32
C ASN A 374 9.31 6.98 -3.71
N ASN A 375 9.73 5.72 -3.85
CA ASN A 375 9.63 4.99 -5.11
C ASN A 375 8.17 4.82 -5.60
N TYR A 376 7.20 4.68 -4.70
CA TYR A 376 5.78 4.63 -5.05
C TYR A 376 5.34 5.91 -5.77
N ARG A 377 5.63 7.09 -5.20
CA ARG A 377 5.31 8.38 -5.83
C ARG A 377 6.07 8.57 -7.15
N ALA A 378 7.35 8.20 -7.19
CA ALA A 378 8.19 8.34 -8.37
C ALA A 378 7.72 7.49 -9.56
N SER A 379 7.02 6.38 -9.31
CA SER A 379 6.40 5.55 -10.35
C SER A 379 5.03 6.06 -10.84
N GLY A 380 4.51 7.13 -10.26
CA GLY A 380 3.19 7.70 -10.57
C GLY A 380 2.08 7.23 -9.63
N GLY A 381 2.44 6.53 -8.53
CA GLY A 381 1.48 6.02 -7.56
C GLY A 381 0.57 7.11 -6.99
N GLY A 382 -0.73 6.82 -6.81
CA GLY A 382 -1.75 7.78 -6.43
C GLY A 382 -2.15 8.74 -7.55
N ASP A 383 -2.08 8.27 -8.81
CA ASP A 383 -2.46 8.97 -10.05
C ASP A 383 -1.54 10.15 -10.42
N TYR A 384 -0.33 10.20 -9.86
CA TYR A 384 0.65 11.26 -10.19
C TYR A 384 1.39 10.97 -11.51
N GLU A 385 0.62 10.78 -12.59
CA GLU A 385 1.12 10.43 -13.92
C GLU A 385 2.21 11.37 -14.46
N MET A 386 2.19 12.67 -14.04
CA MET A 386 3.20 13.64 -14.44
C MET A 386 4.62 13.28 -13.97
N LEU A 387 4.74 12.47 -12.91
CA LEU A 387 6.04 12.03 -12.36
C LEU A 387 6.55 10.76 -13.02
N LYS A 388 5.68 9.91 -13.56
CA LYS A 388 6.00 8.61 -14.14
C LYS A 388 7.06 8.72 -15.24
N ASN A 389 6.90 9.70 -16.13
CA ASN A 389 7.78 9.91 -17.28
C ASN A 389 8.91 10.91 -17.03
N ALA A 390 9.02 11.46 -15.82
CA ALA A 390 10.10 12.37 -15.47
C ALA A 390 11.44 11.61 -15.39
N GLU A 391 12.53 12.29 -15.80
CA GLU A 391 13.89 11.74 -15.79
C GLU A 391 14.29 11.33 -14.34
N THR A 392 14.66 10.07 -14.14
CA THR A 392 15.26 9.61 -12.88
C THR A 392 16.74 9.99 -12.87
N VAL A 393 17.15 10.79 -11.89
CA VAL A 393 18.51 11.29 -11.75
C VAL A 393 19.33 10.41 -10.79
N LYS A 394 18.68 9.90 -9.73
CA LYS A 394 19.32 9.10 -8.69
C LYS A 394 18.31 8.19 -8.03
N GLU A 395 18.76 7.02 -7.64
CA GLU A 395 18.02 6.09 -6.80
C GLU A 395 18.87 5.73 -5.59
N ILE A 396 18.25 5.67 -4.40
CA ILE A 396 18.88 5.20 -3.17
C ILE A 396 18.19 3.91 -2.77
N SER A 397 18.93 2.80 -2.81
CA SER A 397 18.40 1.47 -2.50
C SER A 397 18.14 1.24 -0.99
N ALA A 398 18.71 2.08 -0.12
CA ALA A 398 18.42 2.03 1.30
C ALA A 398 16.96 2.42 1.56
N GLY A 399 16.29 1.68 2.44
CA GLY A 399 14.93 2.02 2.88
C GLY A 399 14.89 3.34 3.64
N MET A 400 13.74 4.01 3.64
CA MET A 400 13.59 5.29 4.34
C MET A 400 13.85 5.14 5.85
N VAL A 401 13.44 4.03 6.47
CA VAL A 401 13.70 3.75 7.90
C VAL A 401 15.19 3.66 8.18
N ASP A 402 15.96 3.03 7.28
CA ASP A 402 17.41 2.90 7.44
C ASP A 402 18.10 4.27 7.32
N LEU A 403 17.68 5.09 6.34
CA LEU A 403 18.20 6.45 6.20
C LEU A 403 17.93 7.32 7.43
N LEU A 404 16.74 7.22 8.01
CA LEU A 404 16.37 7.90 9.25
C LEU A 404 17.22 7.42 10.42
N ALA A 405 17.40 6.10 10.56
CA ALA A 405 18.20 5.51 11.61
C ALA A 405 19.66 5.95 11.51
N GLU A 406 20.26 5.89 10.32
CA GLU A 406 21.62 6.35 10.04
C GLU A 406 21.80 7.82 10.38
N TYR A 407 20.86 8.67 9.95
CA TYR A 407 20.88 10.11 10.23
C TYR A 407 20.86 10.39 11.74
N ILE A 408 19.90 9.78 12.46
CA ILE A 408 19.74 9.98 13.90
C ILE A 408 20.96 9.45 14.65
N MET A 409 21.50 8.28 14.28
CA MET A 409 22.70 7.73 14.88
C MET A 409 23.95 8.56 14.60
N LYS A 410 24.02 9.24 13.44
CA LYS A 410 25.12 10.14 13.07
C LYS A 410 25.12 11.41 13.91
N TYR A 411 23.97 12.06 14.04
CA TYR A 411 23.87 13.38 14.69
C TYR A 411 23.54 13.29 16.18
N LYS A 412 22.95 12.19 16.66
CA LYS A 412 22.58 11.90 18.06
C LYS A 412 21.55 12.83 18.67
N VAL A 413 21.57 14.09 18.36
CA VAL A 413 20.60 15.10 18.82
C VAL A 413 20.00 15.77 17.60
N ILE A 414 18.70 15.64 17.45
CA ILE A 414 17.94 16.26 16.38
C ILE A 414 17.47 17.63 16.88
N ASP A 415 17.96 18.66 16.22
CA ASP A 415 17.62 20.05 16.51
C ASP A 415 17.62 20.86 15.20
N PHE A 416 16.49 21.45 14.86
CA PHE A 416 16.36 22.28 13.67
C PHE A 416 15.23 23.32 13.86
N LYS A 417 15.23 24.35 13.04
CA LYS A 417 14.16 25.35 13.04
C LYS A 417 12.97 24.82 12.25
N SER A 418 11.78 24.99 12.80
CA SER A 418 10.54 24.77 12.07
C SER A 418 10.52 25.60 10.78
N VAL A 419 10.04 24.98 9.71
CA VAL A 419 9.86 25.62 8.40
C VAL A 419 8.36 25.73 8.12
N ASP A 420 7.84 26.94 8.11
CA ASP A 420 6.46 27.28 7.78
C ASP A 420 6.40 27.71 6.31
N ASN A 421 6.26 26.74 5.41
CA ASN A 421 6.36 26.95 3.96
C ASN A 421 5.14 26.42 3.19
N ILE A 422 4.14 25.87 3.89
CA ILE A 422 2.89 25.39 3.30
C ILE A 422 1.72 26.12 3.97
N HIS A 423 0.97 26.88 3.19
CA HIS A 423 -0.16 27.63 3.70
C HIS A 423 -1.46 27.14 3.05
N VAL A 424 -2.31 26.46 3.83
CA VAL A 424 -3.63 26.00 3.37
C VAL A 424 -4.68 26.98 3.89
N ILE A 425 -5.35 27.65 2.98
CA ILE A 425 -6.35 28.69 3.30
C ILE A 425 -7.67 28.46 2.57
N LEU A 426 -8.74 29.11 3.06
CA LEU A 426 -10.06 29.13 2.41
C LEU A 426 -10.07 29.91 1.10
#